data_6e2406de97454656041186ee3592f26b
#
_entry.id   6e2406de97454656041186ee3592f26b
#
_cell.length_a   1.000
_cell.length_b   1.000
_cell.length_c   1.000
_cell.angle_alpha   90.00
_cell.angle_beta   90.00
_cell.angle_gamma   90.00
#
_symmetry.space_group_name_H-M   'P 1'
#
loop_
_entity.id
_entity.type
_entity.pdbx_description
1 polymer ?
#
loop_
_entity_poly.entity_id
_entity_poly.type
_entity_poly.pdbx_seq_one_letter_code
_entity_poly.pdbx_strand_id
1 'polypeptide(L)'
;MWSLICLIALTFTPEVTSYPYGPPLGACASMFPKGHGVNAQTSVSPYKILVNATTYKPNDVIEITVNSTGLHDVTYFEGMMVQARRIACDVSDPTKSHGMFSVMERDQFLETMDCENNMKSAVVHMNHSHIENKVFYWKADFSSSVGHLVFRATVVKSTKTFWEKIYSPVIKDETSEEPLTICENGADQVKIQSMFTVIFALMLTMCITL
;
A
#
# COMPACT_ATOMS: atom_id res chain seq x y z
N MET A 1 -58.52 14.21 -27.81
CA MET A 1 -57.32 13.42 -28.19
C MET A 1 -56.15 13.95 -27.35
N TRP A 2 -55.81 13.29 -26.27
CA TRP A 2 -54.69 13.68 -25.40
C TRP A 2 -53.54 12.72 -25.74
N SER A 3 -52.46 13.28 -26.32
CA SER A 3 -51.23 12.52 -26.59
C SER A 3 -50.44 12.35 -25.28
N LEU A 4 -50.31 11.11 -24.85
CA LEU A 4 -49.46 10.70 -23.76
C LEU A 4 -48.01 10.68 -24.26
N ILE A 5 -47.21 11.68 -23.90
CA ILE A 5 -45.75 11.70 -24.14
C ILE A 5 -45.14 10.85 -23.03
N CYS A 6 -44.76 9.61 -23.37
CA CYS A 6 -44.00 8.73 -22.50
C CYS A 6 -42.53 9.22 -22.48
N LEU A 7 -42.11 9.92 -21.42
CA LEU A 7 -40.70 10.33 -21.18
C LEU A 7 -39.94 9.09 -20.73
N ILE A 8 -39.21 8.45 -21.61
CA ILE A 8 -38.28 7.38 -21.27
C ILE A 8 -37.04 8.05 -20.63
N ALA A 9 -36.98 8.08 -19.30
CA ALA A 9 -35.79 8.45 -18.57
C ALA A 9 -34.75 7.32 -18.73
N LEU A 10 -33.78 7.53 -19.62
CA LEU A 10 -32.58 6.70 -19.68
C LEU A 10 -31.78 6.95 -18.38
N THR A 11 -31.93 6.05 -17.41
CA THR A 11 -31.07 6.02 -16.23
C THR A 11 -29.72 5.47 -16.66
N PHE A 12 -28.74 6.34 -16.84
CA PHE A 12 -27.33 5.96 -16.92
C PHE A 12 -26.94 5.42 -15.54
N THR A 13 -26.96 4.11 -15.36
CA THR A 13 -26.31 3.47 -14.23
C THR A 13 -24.82 3.43 -14.56
N PRO A 14 -23.93 4.03 -13.73
CA PRO A 14 -22.50 3.87 -13.94
C PRO A 14 -22.17 2.38 -13.83
N GLU A 15 -21.57 1.82 -14.87
CA GLU A 15 -21.08 0.44 -14.82
C GLU A 15 -19.95 0.36 -13.80
N VAL A 16 -20.17 -0.43 -12.77
CA VAL A 16 -19.14 -0.77 -11.78
C VAL A 16 -18.29 -1.89 -12.38
N THR A 17 -17.15 -1.53 -12.99
CA THR A 17 -16.19 -2.50 -13.51
C THR A 17 -15.26 -2.94 -12.39
N SER A 18 -15.48 -4.14 -11.87
CA SER A 18 -14.50 -4.84 -11.03
C SER A 18 -13.39 -5.43 -11.92
N TYR A 19 -12.14 -5.34 -11.46
CA TYR A 19 -10.97 -5.90 -12.15
C TYR A 19 -10.49 -7.17 -11.41
N PRO A 20 -11.09 -8.36 -11.71
CA PRO A 20 -10.75 -9.58 -10.98
C PRO A 20 -9.36 -10.14 -11.32
N TYR A 21 -8.73 -9.63 -12.37
CA TYR A 21 -7.41 -10.05 -12.86
C TYR A 21 -6.33 -8.97 -12.66
N GLY A 22 -6.45 -8.19 -11.59
CA GLY A 22 -5.49 -7.14 -11.24
C GLY A 22 -5.96 -5.73 -11.56
N PRO A 23 -5.35 -4.71 -10.92
CA PRO A 23 -5.68 -3.31 -11.13
C PRO A 23 -5.22 -2.84 -12.53
N PRO A 24 -5.93 -1.87 -13.14
CA PRO A 24 -5.48 -1.26 -14.40
C PRO A 24 -4.25 -0.38 -14.15
N LEU A 25 -3.44 -0.13 -15.21
CA LEU A 25 -2.25 0.75 -15.14
C LEU A 25 -2.58 2.15 -14.59
N GLY A 26 -3.76 2.66 -14.84
CA GLY A 26 -4.21 3.95 -14.28
C GLY A 26 -4.35 3.99 -12.76
N ALA A 27 -4.25 2.84 -12.08
CA ALA A 27 -4.22 2.78 -10.62
C ALA A 27 -2.81 3.04 -10.03
N CYS A 28 -1.75 3.01 -10.82
CA CYS A 28 -0.36 3.11 -10.35
C CYS A 28 -0.10 4.32 -9.45
N ALA A 29 -0.52 5.51 -9.83
CA ALA A 29 -0.25 6.72 -9.05
C ALA A 29 -1.04 6.75 -7.73
N SER A 30 -2.35 6.54 -7.80
CA SER A 30 -3.23 6.65 -6.64
C SER A 30 -3.26 5.40 -5.76
N MET A 31 -3.07 4.23 -6.36
CA MET A 31 -3.33 2.90 -5.77
C MET A 31 -4.79 2.73 -5.32
N PHE A 32 -5.70 3.58 -5.83
CA PHE A 32 -7.11 3.57 -5.48
C PHE A 32 -7.93 2.75 -6.48
N PRO A 33 -8.74 1.78 -6.03
CA PRO A 33 -9.53 0.93 -6.92
C PRO A 33 -10.81 1.64 -7.38
N LYS A 34 -10.69 2.61 -8.29
CA LYS A 34 -11.79 3.44 -8.80
C LYS A 34 -12.97 2.64 -9.31
N GLY A 35 -12.71 1.46 -9.90
CA GLY A 35 -13.76 0.57 -10.42
C GLY A 35 -14.68 -0.02 -9.36
N HIS A 36 -14.34 0.06 -8.08
CA HIS A 36 -15.18 -0.45 -6.99
C HIS A 36 -16.38 0.47 -6.67
N GLY A 37 -16.36 1.74 -7.10
CA GLY A 37 -17.48 2.68 -6.94
C GLY A 37 -17.83 3.05 -5.49
N VAL A 38 -16.93 2.78 -4.55
CA VAL A 38 -17.07 3.10 -3.11
C VAL A 38 -15.78 3.72 -2.57
N ASN A 39 -15.85 4.38 -1.43
CA ASN A 39 -14.68 4.90 -0.73
C ASN A 39 -13.99 3.80 0.10
N ALA A 40 -12.70 4.00 0.39
CA ALA A 40 -11.98 3.18 1.33
C ALA A 40 -12.61 3.21 2.73
N GLN A 41 -12.40 2.13 3.47
CA GLN A 41 -12.79 2.04 4.87
C GLN A 41 -11.96 3.03 5.71
N THR A 42 -12.59 3.70 6.67
CA THR A 42 -11.94 4.64 7.61
C THR A 42 -11.55 3.98 8.92
N SER A 43 -11.99 2.75 9.16
CA SER A 43 -11.58 1.96 10.32
C SER A 43 -10.11 1.56 10.24
N VAL A 44 -9.53 1.19 11.39
CA VAL A 44 -8.18 0.62 11.44
C VAL A 44 -8.11 -0.59 10.50
N SER A 45 -7.07 -0.62 9.67
CA SER A 45 -6.88 -1.72 8.71
C SER A 45 -6.66 -3.06 9.42
N PRO A 46 -7.38 -4.13 9.03
CA PRO A 46 -7.11 -5.49 9.50
C PRO A 46 -5.89 -6.13 8.80
N TYR A 47 -5.16 -5.38 7.98
CA TYR A 47 -3.99 -5.85 7.25
C TYR A 47 -2.75 -5.11 7.69
N LYS A 48 -1.62 -5.82 7.67
CA LYS A 48 -0.29 -5.27 7.96
C LYS A 48 0.71 -5.67 6.90
N ILE A 49 1.70 -4.80 6.70
CA ILE A 49 2.88 -5.09 5.90
C ILE A 49 4.03 -5.37 6.87
N LEU A 50 4.56 -6.59 6.81
CA LEU A 50 5.74 -7.01 7.55
C LEU A 50 6.93 -7.00 6.59
N VAL A 51 8.10 -6.65 7.10
CA VAL A 51 9.36 -6.61 6.35
C VAL A 51 10.46 -7.22 7.19
N ASN A 52 11.38 -7.93 6.54
CA ASN A 52 12.49 -8.60 7.23
C ASN A 52 13.73 -7.71 7.42
N ALA A 53 13.64 -6.43 7.05
CA ALA A 53 14.74 -5.47 7.16
C ALA A 53 14.26 -4.11 7.66
N THR A 54 15.12 -3.38 8.35
CA THR A 54 14.91 -2.00 8.79
C THR A 54 15.77 -1.00 8.00
N THR A 55 16.73 -1.50 7.25
CA THR A 55 17.65 -0.73 6.40
C THR A 55 17.83 -1.42 5.06
N TYR A 56 18.32 -0.69 4.07
CA TYR A 56 18.72 -1.23 2.78
C TYR A 56 19.86 -0.42 2.15
N LYS A 57 20.55 -1.02 1.21
CA LYS A 57 21.51 -0.42 0.27
C LYS A 57 21.25 -0.93 -1.14
N PRO A 58 21.87 -0.31 -2.18
CA PRO A 58 21.71 -0.76 -3.56
C PRO A 58 21.93 -2.28 -3.71
N ASN A 59 21.07 -2.92 -4.45
CA ASN A 59 21.01 -4.38 -4.72
C ASN A 59 20.48 -5.26 -3.58
N ASP A 60 20.21 -4.74 -2.40
CA ASP A 60 19.59 -5.56 -1.36
C ASP A 60 18.23 -6.07 -1.78
N VAL A 61 17.90 -7.25 -1.27
CA VAL A 61 16.59 -7.89 -1.46
C VAL A 61 15.90 -7.95 -0.10
N ILE A 62 14.70 -7.38 -0.05
CA ILE A 62 13.86 -7.38 1.16
C ILE A 62 12.67 -8.31 0.92
N GLU A 63 12.42 -9.19 1.89
CA GLU A 63 11.21 -9.99 1.95
C GLU A 63 10.08 -9.18 2.60
N ILE A 64 8.93 -9.22 1.97
CA ILE A 64 7.74 -8.48 2.37
C ILE A 64 6.59 -9.46 2.50
N THR A 65 5.84 -9.32 3.58
CA THR A 65 4.61 -10.09 3.80
C THR A 65 3.44 -9.15 4.00
N VAL A 66 2.39 -9.30 3.20
CA VAL A 66 1.07 -8.74 3.49
C VAL A 66 0.27 -9.80 4.24
N ASN A 67 -0.20 -9.46 5.44
CA ASN A 67 -0.86 -10.40 6.34
C ASN A 67 -2.17 -9.83 6.87
N SER A 68 -3.21 -10.67 6.95
CA SER A 68 -4.42 -10.39 7.71
C SER A 68 -4.17 -10.62 9.21
N THR A 69 -4.63 -9.71 10.04
CA THR A 69 -4.44 -9.76 11.51
C THR A 69 -5.65 -10.35 12.25
N GLY A 70 -6.73 -10.67 11.54
CA GLY A 70 -7.99 -11.10 12.15
C GLY A 70 -8.79 -9.96 12.82
N LEU A 71 -8.31 -8.72 12.76
CA LEU A 71 -9.04 -7.57 13.32
C LEU A 71 -10.38 -7.41 12.58
N HIS A 72 -11.44 -7.13 13.32
CA HIS A 72 -12.82 -7.04 12.81
C HIS A 72 -13.31 -8.34 12.13
N ASP A 73 -12.84 -9.51 12.56
CA ASP A 73 -13.14 -10.83 11.97
C ASP A 73 -12.77 -10.92 10.48
N VAL A 74 -11.83 -10.07 10.02
CA VAL A 74 -11.30 -10.09 8.66
C VAL A 74 -10.05 -10.95 8.63
N THR A 75 -10.18 -12.16 8.07
CA THR A 75 -9.11 -13.17 8.04
C THR A 75 -8.48 -13.35 6.67
N TYR A 76 -9.03 -12.73 5.62
CA TYR A 76 -8.55 -12.89 4.25
C TYR A 76 -8.66 -11.58 3.45
N PHE A 77 -8.02 -11.56 2.30
CA PHE A 77 -8.18 -10.55 1.23
C PHE A 77 -8.31 -11.24 -0.14
N GLU A 78 -8.94 -10.55 -1.08
CA GLU A 78 -9.18 -11.01 -2.46
C GLU A 78 -8.35 -10.24 -3.47
N GLY A 79 -7.79 -9.11 -3.07
CA GLY A 79 -6.99 -8.28 -3.95
C GLY A 79 -6.00 -7.41 -3.19
N MET A 80 -4.90 -7.07 -3.86
CA MET A 80 -3.91 -6.16 -3.30
C MET A 80 -3.09 -5.48 -4.40
N MET A 81 -2.54 -4.33 -4.05
CA MET A 81 -1.49 -3.64 -4.78
C MET A 81 -0.48 -3.10 -3.78
N VAL A 82 0.81 -3.34 -4.02
CA VAL A 82 1.92 -2.85 -3.18
C VAL A 82 2.96 -2.17 -4.02
N GLN A 83 3.47 -1.04 -3.54
CA GLN A 83 4.56 -0.28 -4.13
C GLN A 83 5.53 0.19 -3.05
N ALA A 84 6.81 0.40 -3.41
CA ALA A 84 7.78 1.09 -2.58
C ALA A 84 7.71 2.59 -2.87
N ARG A 85 7.50 3.41 -1.84
CA ARG A 85 7.37 4.86 -1.93
C ARG A 85 8.42 5.56 -1.10
N ARG A 86 9.05 6.60 -1.66
CA ARG A 86 9.99 7.45 -0.91
C ARG A 86 9.25 8.29 0.11
N ILE A 87 9.85 8.43 1.28
CA ILE A 87 9.41 9.35 2.33
C ILE A 87 10.46 10.47 2.46
N ALA A 88 10.13 11.66 2.02
CA ALA A 88 10.94 12.87 2.20
C ALA A 88 10.04 14.09 2.01
N CYS A 89 10.46 15.24 2.54
CA CYS A 89 9.69 16.47 2.45
C CYS A 89 9.77 17.14 1.08
N ASP A 90 10.77 16.80 0.31
CA ASP A 90 11.12 17.40 -0.99
C ASP A 90 10.84 16.47 -2.18
N VAL A 91 10.05 15.42 -1.97
CA VAL A 91 9.71 14.49 -3.05
C VAL A 91 8.92 15.23 -4.14
N SER A 92 9.53 15.38 -5.31
CA SER A 92 8.90 16.02 -6.47
C SER A 92 7.71 15.21 -7.00
N ASP A 93 7.74 13.90 -6.85
CA ASP A 93 6.66 12.99 -7.23
C ASP A 93 6.42 11.91 -6.16
N PRO A 94 5.49 12.15 -5.22
CA PRO A 94 5.17 11.19 -4.16
C PRO A 94 4.43 9.95 -4.69
N THR A 95 4.05 9.94 -5.97
CA THR A 95 3.37 8.81 -6.59
C THR A 95 4.32 7.82 -7.25
N LYS A 96 5.59 8.19 -7.41
CA LYS A 96 6.61 7.34 -8.04
C LYS A 96 6.92 6.12 -7.18
N SER A 97 6.91 4.95 -7.80
CA SER A 97 7.37 3.69 -7.20
C SER A 97 8.86 3.47 -7.46
N HIS A 98 9.56 2.83 -6.53
CA HIS A 98 11.01 2.60 -6.57
C HIS A 98 11.35 1.11 -6.48
N GLY A 99 12.49 0.74 -7.09
CA GLY A 99 12.97 -0.63 -7.10
C GLY A 99 12.12 -1.60 -7.91
N MET A 100 12.45 -2.87 -7.84
CA MET A 100 11.79 -3.92 -8.59
C MET A 100 11.25 -5.01 -7.66
N PHE A 101 10.02 -5.41 -7.88
CA PHE A 101 9.42 -6.53 -7.17
C PHE A 101 9.63 -7.85 -7.92
N SER A 102 9.60 -8.93 -7.15
CA SER A 102 9.50 -10.29 -7.65
C SER A 102 8.59 -11.12 -6.77
N VAL A 103 7.88 -12.05 -7.38
CA VAL A 103 7.01 -13.01 -6.72
C VAL A 103 7.62 -14.39 -6.81
N MET A 104 7.16 -15.32 -5.98
CA MET A 104 7.62 -16.71 -6.06
C MET A 104 7.28 -17.30 -7.42
N GLU A 105 8.16 -18.18 -7.92
CA GLU A 105 7.90 -18.90 -9.15
C GLU A 105 6.59 -19.69 -9.04
N ARG A 106 5.71 -19.53 -10.05
CA ARG A 106 4.38 -20.15 -10.09
C ARG A 106 3.42 -19.68 -8.99
N ASP A 107 3.60 -18.46 -8.43
CA ASP A 107 2.54 -17.89 -7.60
C ASP A 107 1.27 -17.73 -8.44
N GLN A 108 0.17 -18.28 -7.94
CA GLN A 108 -1.11 -18.25 -8.67
C GLN A 108 -1.98 -17.05 -8.29
N PHE A 109 -1.55 -16.25 -7.35
CA PHE A 109 -2.31 -15.10 -6.85
C PHE A 109 -1.63 -13.77 -7.15
N LEU A 110 -0.30 -13.71 -7.14
CA LEU A 110 0.48 -12.49 -7.34
C LEU A 110 1.18 -12.47 -8.68
N GLU A 111 1.25 -11.28 -9.25
CA GLU A 111 2.13 -10.93 -10.36
C GLU A 111 2.77 -9.55 -10.13
N THR A 112 3.79 -9.24 -10.93
CA THR A 112 4.41 -7.92 -10.93
C THR A 112 3.80 -7.05 -12.03
N MET A 113 3.69 -5.75 -11.78
CA MET A 113 3.16 -4.78 -12.73
C MET A 113 4.16 -3.64 -12.94
N ASP A 114 4.28 -3.21 -14.19
CA ASP A 114 5.07 -2.05 -14.59
C ASP A 114 4.25 -0.78 -14.37
N CYS A 115 4.72 0.11 -13.51
CA CYS A 115 4.09 1.40 -13.26
C CYS A 115 4.97 2.54 -13.77
N GLU A 116 4.38 3.48 -14.53
CA GLU A 116 5.05 4.74 -14.94
C GLU A 116 6.41 4.51 -15.64
N ASN A 117 6.49 3.52 -16.51
CA ASN A 117 7.70 3.07 -17.20
C ASN A 117 8.77 2.45 -16.29
N ASN A 118 8.47 2.19 -15.01
CA ASN A 118 9.33 1.43 -14.13
C ASN A 118 8.94 -0.05 -14.17
N MET A 119 9.86 -0.89 -14.62
CA MET A 119 9.64 -2.34 -14.72
C MET A 119 9.41 -2.95 -13.34
N LYS A 120 8.37 -3.79 -13.23
CA LYS A 120 8.07 -4.56 -12.02
C LYS A 120 8.01 -3.72 -10.74
N SER A 121 7.56 -2.47 -10.84
CA SER A 121 7.57 -1.52 -9.73
C SER A 121 6.35 -1.61 -8.82
N ALA A 122 5.46 -2.57 -9.07
CA ALA A 122 4.38 -2.94 -8.19
C ALA A 122 4.18 -4.46 -8.14
N VAL A 123 3.62 -4.95 -7.02
CA VAL A 123 3.03 -6.29 -6.91
C VAL A 123 1.53 -6.13 -6.85
N VAL A 124 0.82 -6.94 -7.62
CA VAL A 124 -0.64 -6.93 -7.72
C VAL A 124 -1.20 -8.34 -7.67
N HIS A 125 -2.47 -8.47 -7.31
CA HIS A 125 -3.18 -9.73 -7.47
C HIS A 125 -3.53 -9.99 -8.93
N MET A 126 -3.56 -11.25 -9.31
CA MET A 126 -3.97 -11.71 -10.65
C MET A 126 -5.24 -12.57 -10.63
N ASN A 127 -5.81 -12.82 -9.46
CA ASN A 127 -7.12 -13.46 -9.27
C ASN A 127 -7.71 -13.02 -7.92
N HIS A 128 -8.94 -13.44 -7.63
CA HIS A 128 -9.72 -13.04 -6.44
C HIS A 128 -9.91 -14.19 -5.43
N SER A 129 -8.93 -15.08 -5.31
CA SER A 129 -8.94 -16.13 -4.28
C SER A 129 -8.84 -15.52 -2.87
N HIS A 130 -9.41 -16.19 -1.88
CA HIS A 130 -9.28 -15.81 -0.48
C HIS A 130 -7.88 -16.16 0.04
N ILE A 131 -7.11 -15.16 0.41
CA ILE A 131 -5.72 -15.30 0.86
C ILE A 131 -5.57 -14.64 2.23
N GLU A 132 -4.94 -15.35 3.18
CA GLU A 132 -4.66 -14.83 4.52
C GLU A 132 -3.35 -14.05 4.59
N ASN A 133 -2.35 -14.52 3.86
CA ASN A 133 -1.04 -13.87 3.76
C ASN A 133 -0.38 -14.13 2.40
N LYS A 134 0.52 -13.22 1.99
CA LYS A 134 1.35 -13.37 0.81
C LYS A 134 2.73 -12.80 1.04
N VAL A 135 3.73 -13.58 0.60
CA VAL A 135 5.15 -13.22 0.64
C VAL A 135 5.61 -12.91 -0.78
N PHE A 136 6.39 -11.86 -0.91
CA PHE A 136 7.05 -11.45 -2.16
C PHE A 136 8.32 -10.68 -1.80
N TYR A 137 9.11 -10.32 -2.83
CA TYR A 137 10.41 -9.72 -2.63
C TYR A 137 10.51 -8.39 -3.36
N TRP A 138 11.25 -7.48 -2.79
CA TRP A 138 11.61 -6.21 -3.41
C TRP A 138 13.13 -6.10 -3.46
N LYS A 139 13.64 -5.64 -4.60
CA LYS A 139 15.06 -5.38 -4.82
C LYS A 139 15.29 -3.90 -5.02
N ALA A 140 16.25 -3.35 -4.27
CA ALA A 140 16.70 -1.98 -4.43
C ALA A 140 17.38 -1.74 -5.79
N ASP A 141 17.23 -0.54 -6.34
CA ASP A 141 17.87 -0.13 -7.60
C ASP A 141 19.40 -0.22 -7.54
N PHE A 142 20.03 -0.46 -8.68
CA PHE A 142 21.48 -0.73 -8.77
C PHE A 142 22.35 0.50 -8.62
N SER A 143 21.86 1.69 -8.98
CA SER A 143 22.74 2.80 -9.36
C SER A 143 22.66 4.03 -8.47
N SER A 144 21.68 4.13 -7.58
CA SER A 144 21.53 5.31 -6.73
C SER A 144 20.73 5.03 -5.48
N SER A 145 21.12 5.70 -4.39
CA SER A 145 20.26 5.91 -3.24
C SER A 145 18.99 6.60 -3.70
N VAL A 146 17.84 6.02 -3.34
CA VAL A 146 16.54 6.66 -3.56
C VAL A 146 15.99 7.29 -2.29
N GLY A 147 16.76 7.22 -1.19
CA GLY A 147 16.37 7.72 0.13
C GLY A 147 15.51 6.73 0.91
N HIS A 148 14.99 7.17 2.03
CA HIS A 148 14.19 6.32 2.91
C HIS A 148 12.85 5.95 2.27
N LEU A 149 12.43 4.71 2.48
CA LEU A 149 11.24 4.13 1.84
C LEU A 149 10.23 3.59 2.85
N VAL A 150 9.00 3.49 2.40
CA VAL A 150 7.96 2.63 2.98
C VAL A 150 7.34 1.80 1.87
N PHE A 151 6.88 0.60 2.20
CA PHE A 151 5.97 -0.13 1.32
C PHE A 151 4.55 0.33 1.64
N ARG A 152 3.85 0.78 0.61
CA ARG A 152 2.46 1.20 0.68
C ARG A 152 1.59 0.16 0.00
N ALA A 153 0.49 -0.22 0.65
CA ALA A 153 -0.49 -1.14 0.09
C ALA A 153 -1.90 -0.55 0.05
N THR A 154 -2.64 -1.02 -0.92
CA THR A 154 -4.10 -1.07 -0.93
C THR A 154 -4.50 -2.54 -0.90
N VAL A 155 -5.36 -2.94 0.04
CA VAL A 155 -5.80 -4.32 0.22
C VAL A 155 -7.32 -4.38 0.20
N VAL A 156 -7.84 -5.28 -0.62
CA VAL A 156 -9.25 -5.45 -0.92
C VAL A 156 -9.75 -6.74 -0.28
N LYS A 157 -10.72 -6.64 0.64
CA LYS A 157 -11.45 -7.78 1.16
C LYS A 157 -12.51 -8.26 0.17
N SER A 158 -13.19 -7.31 -0.45
CA SER A 158 -14.24 -7.57 -1.45
C SER A 158 -14.47 -6.30 -2.27
N THR A 159 -15.23 -6.39 -3.36
CA THR A 159 -15.52 -5.26 -4.27
C THR A 159 -15.94 -3.98 -3.54
N LYS A 160 -16.65 -4.07 -2.41
CA LYS A 160 -17.14 -2.90 -1.66
C LYS A 160 -16.40 -2.65 -0.34
N THR A 161 -15.34 -3.40 -0.05
CA THR A 161 -14.66 -3.32 1.24
C THR A 161 -13.15 -3.40 1.03
N PHE A 162 -12.47 -2.28 1.20
CA PHE A 162 -11.02 -2.20 1.05
C PHE A 162 -10.42 -1.11 1.94
N TRP A 163 -9.14 -1.24 2.22
CA TRP A 163 -8.32 -0.26 2.94
C TRP A 163 -7.19 0.18 2.03
N GLU A 164 -6.92 1.46 2.02
CA GLU A 164 -5.80 2.07 1.33
C GLU A 164 -4.79 2.66 2.31
N LYS A 165 -3.62 3.08 1.79
CA LYS A 165 -2.60 3.75 2.61
C LYS A 165 -2.15 2.92 3.82
N ILE A 166 -2.06 1.60 3.62
CA ILE A 166 -1.48 0.69 4.59
C ILE A 166 0.03 0.76 4.40
N TYR A 167 0.77 1.09 5.45
CA TYR A 167 2.21 1.31 5.38
C TYR A 167 2.99 0.28 6.18
N SER A 168 4.17 -0.08 5.68
CA SER A 168 5.18 -0.79 6.45
C SER A 168 5.87 0.14 7.46
N PRO A 169 6.68 -0.40 8.38
CA PRO A 169 7.75 0.39 9.00
C PRO A 169 8.64 1.03 7.94
N VAL A 170 9.30 2.14 8.30
CA VAL A 170 10.28 2.80 7.43
C VAL A 170 11.50 1.92 7.23
N ILE A 171 11.95 1.79 5.99
CA ILE A 171 13.21 1.16 5.61
C ILE A 171 14.20 2.26 5.29
N LYS A 172 15.25 2.36 6.09
CA LYS A 172 16.25 3.40 5.94
C LYS A 172 17.25 3.04 4.86
N ASP A 173 17.54 3.97 4.00
CA ASP A 173 18.65 3.86 3.06
C ASP A 173 19.97 4.11 3.81
N GLU A 174 20.85 3.10 3.87
CA GLU A 174 22.16 3.20 4.57
C GLU A 174 23.15 4.11 3.83
N THR A 175 22.89 4.40 2.56
CA THR A 175 23.75 5.23 1.73
C THR A 175 23.28 6.68 1.64
N SER A 176 22.11 6.98 2.22
CA SER A 176 21.54 8.32 2.25
C SER A 176 21.99 9.09 3.47
N GLU A 177 22.47 10.31 3.24
CA GLU A 177 22.73 11.28 4.30
C GLU A 177 21.50 12.09 4.70
N GLU A 178 20.36 11.85 4.04
CA GLU A 178 19.11 12.54 4.33
C GLU A 178 18.62 12.23 5.75
N PRO A 179 18.20 13.24 6.52
CA PRO A 179 17.60 13.00 7.81
C PRO A 179 16.26 12.27 7.62
N LEU A 180 15.93 11.36 8.53
CA LEU A 180 14.61 10.73 8.58
C LEU A 180 13.59 11.79 9.02
N THR A 181 13.11 12.58 8.09
CA THR A 181 12.13 13.64 8.34
C THR A 181 10.76 13.19 7.86
N ILE A 182 9.78 13.20 8.75
CA ILE A 182 8.38 12.94 8.42
C ILE A 182 7.71 14.30 8.27
N CYS A 183 7.22 14.60 7.08
CA CYS A 183 6.58 15.88 6.81
C CYS A 183 5.12 15.86 7.23
N GLU A 184 4.74 16.79 8.08
CA GLU A 184 3.36 16.91 8.57
C GLU A 184 2.35 17.36 7.52
N ASN A 185 2.80 17.91 6.39
CA ASN A 185 1.94 18.55 5.38
C ASN A 185 1.86 17.83 4.02
N GLY A 186 2.41 16.64 3.88
CA GLY A 186 2.20 15.81 2.70
C GLY A 186 0.87 15.07 2.78
N ALA A 187 0.13 14.98 1.69
CA ALA A 187 -1.21 14.38 1.63
C ALA A 187 -1.29 12.90 2.09
N ASP A 188 -0.17 12.27 2.42
CA ASP A 188 -0.07 10.90 2.90
C ASP A 188 0.88 10.81 4.11
N GLN A 189 0.42 11.24 5.28
CA GLN A 189 1.20 11.10 6.51
C GLN A 189 1.28 9.64 6.95
N VAL A 190 2.48 9.09 6.89
CA VAL A 190 2.81 7.88 7.66
C VAL A 190 2.94 8.29 9.12
N LYS A 191 1.90 8.06 9.93
CA LYS A 191 2.01 8.20 11.38
C LYS A 191 2.92 7.07 11.90
N ILE A 192 4.21 7.32 11.91
CA ILE A 192 5.15 6.48 12.65
C ILE A 192 4.95 6.83 14.12
N GLN A 193 4.12 6.06 14.78
CA GLN A 193 3.97 6.14 16.23
C GLN A 193 5.29 5.64 16.82
N SER A 194 6.15 6.59 17.19
CA SER A 194 7.39 6.30 17.92
C SER A 194 7.01 5.68 19.27
N MET A 195 7.09 4.35 19.36
CA MET A 195 6.89 3.63 20.62
C MET A 195 7.88 4.06 21.73
N PHE A 196 8.92 4.81 21.40
CA PHE A 196 9.94 5.26 22.33
C PHE A 196 9.46 6.37 23.27
N THR A 197 8.49 7.20 22.87
CA THR A 197 8.00 8.29 23.74
C THR A 197 7.13 7.79 24.88
N VAL A 198 6.43 6.68 24.71
CA VAL A 198 5.54 6.12 25.76
C VAL A 198 6.37 5.45 26.86
N ILE A 199 7.47 4.78 26.51
CA ILE A 199 8.35 4.11 27.49
C ILE A 199 9.09 5.15 28.35
N PHE A 200 9.51 6.26 27.76
CA PHE A 200 10.22 7.33 28.51
C PHE A 200 9.28 8.07 29.47
N ALA A 201 8.02 8.28 29.11
CA ALA A 201 7.02 8.91 30.00
C ALA A 201 6.66 7.99 31.17
N LEU A 202 6.58 6.69 30.97
CA LEU A 202 6.30 5.71 32.05
C LEU A 202 7.48 5.54 33.01
N MET A 203 8.71 5.64 32.52
CA MET A 203 9.91 5.60 33.39
C MET A 203 10.05 6.87 34.23
N LEU A 204 9.65 8.05 33.72
CA LEU A 204 9.72 9.30 34.48
C LEU A 204 8.68 9.37 35.61
N THR A 205 7.52 8.78 35.44
CA THR A 205 6.48 8.73 36.49
C THR A 205 6.82 7.75 37.60
N MET A 206 7.59 6.70 37.34
CA MET A 206 8.05 5.78 38.39
C MET A 206 9.19 6.35 39.26
N CYS A 207 9.96 7.33 38.78
CA CYS A 207 11.00 7.98 39.57
C CYS A 207 10.50 9.10 40.48
N ILE A 208 9.26 9.54 40.37
CA ILE A 208 8.70 10.64 41.20
C ILE A 208 7.86 10.08 42.38
N THR A 209 7.59 8.77 42.41
CA THR A 209 6.82 8.10 43.46
C THR A 209 7.63 7.19 44.39
N LEU A 210 8.95 7.34 44.42
CA LEU A 210 9.87 6.83 45.43
C LEU A 210 10.57 8.01 46.09
#